data_b584c65c4d64d4b87a06e85d71721e71
#
_entry.id   b584c65c4d64d4b87a06e85d71721e71
#
_cell.length_a   1.000
_cell.length_b   1.000
_cell.length_c   1.000
_cell.angle_alpha   90.00
_cell.angle_beta   90.00
_cell.angle_gamma   90.00
#
_symmetry.space_group_name_H-M   'P 1'
#
loop_
_entity.id
_entity.type
_entity.pdbx_description
1 polymer ?
#
loop_
_entity_poly.entity_id
_entity_poly.type
_entity_poly.pdbx_seq_one_letter_code
_entity_poly.pdbx_strand_id
1 'polypeptide(L)'
;MTTSHPLTQDELKALVGQAALQYVVPGGIVGVGTGSTVNKFIDALAGMKDQIRGAVSSSVASTERLKALGIPVFDANEVESLAVYIDGADEIDGHGYMVKGGGAALTREKIVAALASRFVCIVDESKLVAALGRFPLPVEVIPMAAHHITRRFAALGGAARVRMKDGQPLLTDNGQQILDVTGLTIADPLAFESEVNQWPGVVTVG
;
A
#
# COMPACT_ATOMS: atom_id res chain seq x y z
N MET A 1 -1.08 -37.25 -18.45
CA MET A 1 -0.85 -35.82 -18.74
C MET A 1 -1.74 -35.01 -17.81
N THR A 2 -1.20 -34.54 -16.72
CA THR A 2 -1.94 -33.68 -15.77
C THR A 2 -2.04 -32.31 -16.39
N THR A 3 -3.22 -31.93 -16.84
CA THR A 3 -3.53 -30.56 -17.27
C THR A 3 -3.48 -29.67 -16.02
N SER A 4 -2.35 -29.00 -15.79
CA SER A 4 -2.29 -27.96 -14.76
C SER A 4 -3.19 -26.82 -15.23
N HIS A 5 -4.31 -26.63 -14.56
CA HIS A 5 -5.12 -25.41 -14.74
C HIS A 5 -4.26 -24.21 -14.30
N PRO A 6 -4.30 -23.10 -15.06
CA PRO A 6 -3.62 -21.87 -14.60
C PRO A 6 -4.22 -21.45 -13.26
N LEU A 7 -3.34 -21.04 -12.33
CA LEU A 7 -3.75 -20.57 -11.00
C LEU A 7 -4.65 -19.33 -11.14
N THR A 8 -5.66 -19.27 -10.32
CA THR A 8 -6.51 -18.09 -10.17
C THR A 8 -5.74 -16.95 -9.50
N GLN A 9 -6.19 -15.72 -9.69
CA GLN A 9 -5.61 -14.55 -9.04
C GLN A 9 -5.59 -14.68 -7.50
N ASP A 10 -6.60 -15.31 -6.92
CA ASP A 10 -6.70 -15.52 -5.47
C ASP A 10 -5.69 -16.55 -4.98
N GLU A 11 -5.46 -17.62 -5.74
CA GLU A 11 -4.43 -18.62 -5.46
C GLU A 11 -3.01 -18.04 -5.58
N LEU A 12 -2.75 -17.19 -6.59
CA LEU A 12 -1.47 -16.49 -6.73
C LEU A 12 -1.20 -15.59 -5.53
N LYS A 13 -2.19 -14.82 -5.07
CA LYS A 13 -2.07 -13.99 -3.86
C LYS A 13 -1.81 -14.82 -2.61
N ALA A 14 -2.45 -15.99 -2.49
CA ALA A 14 -2.21 -16.88 -1.35
C ALA A 14 -0.79 -17.43 -1.35
N LEU A 15 -0.27 -17.85 -2.52
CA LEU A 15 1.12 -18.30 -2.66
C LEU A 15 2.11 -17.20 -2.29
N VAL A 16 1.88 -15.98 -2.78
CA VAL A 16 2.72 -14.81 -2.48
C VAL A 16 2.68 -14.49 -0.99
N GLY A 17 1.49 -14.50 -0.37
CA GLY A 17 1.33 -14.28 1.07
C GLY A 17 2.05 -15.32 1.91
N GLN A 18 1.97 -16.59 1.53
CA GLN A 18 2.68 -17.68 2.19
C GLN A 18 4.21 -17.56 2.03
N ALA A 19 4.69 -17.22 0.82
CA ALA A 19 6.11 -17.02 0.56
C ALA A 19 6.71 -15.86 1.38
N ALA A 20 5.90 -14.86 1.72
CA ALA A 20 6.35 -13.71 2.51
C ALA A 20 6.74 -14.08 3.95
N LEU A 21 6.24 -15.20 4.49
CA LEU A 21 6.56 -15.65 5.85
C LEU A 21 8.07 -15.85 6.09
N GLN A 22 8.85 -16.19 5.06
CA GLN A 22 10.30 -16.36 5.17
C GLN A 22 11.04 -15.08 5.59
N TYR A 23 10.41 -13.91 5.45
CA TYR A 23 10.98 -12.62 5.83
C TYR A 23 10.58 -12.18 7.24
N VAL A 24 9.65 -12.89 7.87
CA VAL A 24 9.22 -12.60 9.25
C VAL A 24 10.34 -12.99 10.22
N VAL A 25 10.70 -12.05 11.09
CA VAL A 25 11.74 -12.27 12.09
C VAL A 25 11.10 -12.80 13.39
N PRO A 26 11.44 -14.01 13.83
CA PRO A 26 10.93 -14.56 15.09
C PRO A 26 11.25 -13.64 16.29
N GLY A 27 10.32 -13.53 17.22
CA GLY A 27 10.42 -12.65 18.39
C GLY A 27 10.28 -11.15 18.08
N GLY A 28 10.13 -10.78 16.80
CA GLY A 28 9.99 -9.39 16.36
C GLY A 28 8.53 -8.90 16.28
N ILE A 29 8.39 -7.60 15.99
CA ILE A 29 7.13 -6.99 15.58
C ILE A 29 7.18 -6.83 14.07
N VAL A 30 6.10 -7.23 13.37
CA VAL A 30 6.02 -7.22 11.90
C VAL A 30 5.22 -6.01 11.44
N GLY A 31 5.77 -5.23 10.51
CA GLY A 31 5.01 -4.21 9.80
C GLY A 31 4.10 -4.87 8.75
N VAL A 32 2.82 -4.55 8.77
CA VAL A 32 1.79 -5.15 7.91
C VAL A 32 1.05 -4.09 7.14
N GLY A 33 1.06 -4.22 5.83
CA GLY A 33 0.40 -3.32 4.89
C GLY A 33 -1.11 -3.53 4.75
N THR A 34 -1.63 -3.20 3.57
CA THR A 34 -3.06 -3.20 3.28
C THR A 34 -3.34 -3.76 1.88
N GLY A 35 -4.50 -4.40 1.74
CA GLY A 35 -5.00 -4.89 0.45
C GLY A 35 -5.17 -6.40 0.37
N SER A 36 -5.71 -6.86 -0.76
CA SER A 36 -6.13 -8.27 -0.91
C SER A 36 -4.98 -9.27 -0.85
N THR A 37 -3.79 -8.92 -1.34
CA THR A 37 -2.58 -9.76 -1.23
C THR A 37 -2.08 -9.79 0.21
N VAL A 38 -2.08 -8.63 0.88
CA VAL A 38 -1.70 -8.53 2.30
C VAL A 38 -2.67 -9.31 3.19
N ASN A 39 -3.95 -9.35 2.86
CA ASN A 39 -4.91 -10.18 3.59
C ASN A 39 -4.52 -11.67 3.57
N LYS A 40 -4.01 -12.18 2.44
CA LYS A 40 -3.50 -13.56 2.35
C LYS A 40 -2.22 -13.75 3.18
N PHE A 41 -1.37 -12.74 3.23
CA PHE A 41 -0.22 -12.75 4.13
C PHE A 41 -0.64 -12.75 5.61
N ILE A 42 -1.63 -11.94 6.01
CA ILE A 42 -2.15 -11.92 7.39
C ILE A 42 -2.73 -13.28 7.77
N ASP A 43 -3.46 -13.94 6.86
CA ASP A 43 -4.01 -15.28 7.10
C ASP A 43 -2.88 -16.31 7.31
N ALA A 44 -1.83 -16.24 6.50
CA ALA A 44 -0.66 -17.10 6.65
C ALA A 44 0.13 -16.81 7.93
N LEU A 45 0.25 -15.51 8.31
CA LEU A 45 0.94 -15.06 9.52
C LEU A 45 0.29 -15.59 10.79
N ALA A 46 -1.02 -15.87 10.78
CA ALA A 46 -1.73 -16.47 11.91
C ALA A 46 -1.12 -17.81 12.34
N GLY A 47 -0.53 -18.57 11.42
CA GLY A 47 0.21 -19.81 11.71
C GLY A 47 1.54 -19.60 12.45
N MET A 48 2.03 -18.35 12.52
CA MET A 48 3.27 -17.97 13.22
C MET A 48 3.02 -17.04 14.41
N LYS A 49 1.76 -16.78 14.79
CA LYS A 49 1.42 -15.78 15.82
C LYS A 49 2.17 -15.94 17.14
N ASP A 50 2.44 -17.18 17.55
CA ASP A 50 3.16 -17.49 18.79
C ASP A 50 4.68 -17.33 18.66
N GLN A 51 5.17 -17.08 17.44
CA GLN A 51 6.59 -16.86 17.13
C GLN A 51 6.93 -15.37 16.97
N ILE A 52 5.94 -14.46 17.00
CA ILE A 52 6.12 -13.03 16.91
C ILE A 52 5.54 -12.31 18.13
N ARG A 53 6.01 -11.11 18.40
CA ARG A 53 5.44 -10.28 19.48
C ARG A 53 4.11 -9.65 19.06
N GLY A 54 3.91 -9.46 17.76
CA GLY A 54 2.72 -8.87 17.16
C GLY A 54 3.02 -8.09 15.89
N ALA A 55 2.19 -7.13 15.55
CA ALA A 55 2.28 -6.36 14.32
C ALA A 55 2.06 -4.86 14.54
N VAL A 56 2.58 -4.03 13.62
CA VAL A 56 2.14 -2.64 13.39
C VAL A 56 1.46 -2.61 12.03
N SER A 57 0.24 -2.11 11.97
CA SER A 57 -0.59 -2.12 10.76
C SER A 57 -0.72 -0.74 10.13
N SER A 58 -0.80 -0.70 8.80
CA SER A 58 -0.98 0.53 8.02
C SER A 58 -2.45 0.92 7.80
N SER A 59 -3.43 0.13 8.27
CA SER A 59 -4.86 0.46 8.12
C SER A 59 -5.72 -0.11 9.23
N VAL A 60 -6.89 0.48 9.43
CA VAL A 60 -7.92 -0.04 10.35
C VAL A 60 -8.36 -1.43 9.92
N ALA A 61 -8.59 -1.66 8.63
CA ALA A 61 -9.03 -2.96 8.12
C ALA A 61 -8.01 -4.08 8.40
N SER A 62 -6.71 -3.83 8.18
CA SER A 62 -5.66 -4.80 8.50
C SER A 62 -5.52 -5.01 10.01
N THR A 63 -5.68 -3.94 10.81
CA THR A 63 -5.69 -4.02 12.28
C THR A 63 -6.80 -4.94 12.78
N GLU A 64 -8.01 -4.77 12.28
CA GLU A 64 -9.17 -5.60 12.67
C GLU A 64 -8.95 -7.06 12.29
N ARG A 65 -8.41 -7.33 11.08
CA ARG A 65 -8.11 -8.69 10.64
C ARG A 65 -7.03 -9.36 11.49
N LEU A 66 -5.95 -8.67 11.81
CA LEU A 66 -4.89 -9.16 12.70
C LEU A 66 -5.45 -9.51 14.09
N LYS A 67 -6.24 -8.61 14.69
CA LYS A 67 -6.88 -8.83 15.99
C LYS A 67 -7.85 -10.01 15.97
N ALA A 68 -8.64 -10.16 14.91
CA ALA A 68 -9.57 -11.29 14.75
C ALA A 68 -8.84 -12.66 14.72
N LEU A 69 -7.59 -12.68 14.26
CA LEU A 69 -6.72 -13.88 14.24
C LEU A 69 -5.90 -14.06 15.54
N GLY A 70 -6.07 -13.17 16.51
CA GLY A 70 -5.38 -13.21 17.80
C GLY A 70 -3.93 -12.74 17.73
N ILE A 71 -3.58 -11.92 16.73
CA ILE A 71 -2.26 -11.28 16.63
C ILE A 71 -2.34 -9.91 17.33
N PRO A 72 -1.50 -9.64 18.35
CA PRO A 72 -1.42 -8.34 19.01
C PRO A 72 -1.04 -7.24 18.00
N VAL A 73 -1.70 -6.08 18.08
CA VAL A 73 -1.38 -4.92 17.23
C VAL A 73 -0.93 -3.78 18.12
N PHE A 74 0.27 -3.29 17.86
CA PHE A 74 0.92 -2.16 18.55
C PHE A 74 0.64 -0.85 17.80
N ASP A 75 0.59 0.26 18.56
CA ASP A 75 0.62 1.59 17.96
C ASP A 75 2.03 1.88 17.41
N ALA A 76 2.11 2.55 16.26
CA ALA A 76 3.38 2.92 15.65
C ALA A 76 4.22 3.84 16.55
N ASN A 77 3.58 4.62 17.42
CA ASN A 77 4.25 5.49 18.39
C ASN A 77 4.90 4.73 19.56
N GLU A 78 4.54 3.46 19.76
CA GLU A 78 5.08 2.61 20.83
C GLU A 78 6.23 1.72 20.36
N VAL A 79 6.62 1.82 19.06
CA VAL A 79 7.62 0.96 18.45
C VAL A 79 8.75 1.81 17.88
N GLU A 80 10.00 1.57 18.32
CA GLU A 80 11.17 2.30 17.84
C GLU A 80 11.54 1.93 16.40
N SER A 81 11.45 0.63 16.06
CA SER A 81 11.77 0.12 14.72
C SER A 81 11.12 -1.22 14.45
N LEU A 82 10.99 -1.56 13.17
CA LEU A 82 10.51 -2.85 12.68
C LEU A 82 11.63 -3.53 11.88
N ALA A 83 11.81 -4.82 12.09
CA ALA A 83 12.77 -5.59 11.29
C ALA A 83 12.33 -5.69 9.81
N VAL A 84 11.02 -5.78 9.57
CA VAL A 84 10.44 -5.90 8.23
C VAL A 84 9.05 -5.25 8.18
N TYR A 85 8.76 -4.62 7.04
CA TYR A 85 7.42 -4.22 6.64
C TYR A 85 7.05 -4.98 5.36
N ILE A 86 5.89 -5.63 5.35
CA ILE A 86 5.40 -6.45 4.23
C ILE A 86 4.12 -5.83 3.70
N ASP A 87 4.14 -5.45 2.42
CA ASP A 87 3.01 -4.80 1.76
C ASP A 87 2.99 -5.08 0.26
N GLY A 88 1.85 -4.81 -0.38
CA GLY A 88 1.66 -4.89 -1.81
C GLY A 88 1.98 -3.61 -2.57
N ALA A 89 1.83 -3.67 -3.89
CA ALA A 89 1.83 -2.51 -4.76
C ALA A 89 0.73 -2.64 -5.83
N ASP A 90 0.31 -1.50 -6.37
CA ASP A 90 -0.63 -1.45 -7.49
C ASP A 90 0.11 -1.62 -8.83
N GLU A 91 1.31 -1.06 -8.91
CA GLU A 91 2.31 -1.26 -9.97
C GLU A 91 3.71 -1.29 -9.38
N ILE A 92 4.62 -2.02 -10.01
CA ILE A 92 6.06 -2.01 -9.74
C ILE A 92 6.83 -2.20 -11.04
N ASP A 93 7.87 -1.39 -11.27
CA ASP A 93 8.74 -1.50 -12.44
C ASP A 93 10.03 -2.30 -12.17
N GLY A 94 10.83 -2.50 -13.19
CA GLY A 94 12.09 -3.24 -13.13
C GLY A 94 13.17 -2.58 -12.26
N HIS A 95 13.01 -1.31 -11.88
CA HIS A 95 13.92 -0.57 -11.00
C HIS A 95 13.43 -0.59 -9.53
N GLY A 96 12.24 -1.14 -9.26
CA GLY A 96 11.63 -1.18 -7.93
C GLY A 96 10.84 0.07 -7.58
N TYR A 97 10.60 0.98 -8.52
CA TYR A 97 9.65 2.07 -8.32
C TYR A 97 8.22 1.54 -8.34
N MET A 98 7.36 2.11 -7.52
CA MET A 98 6.02 1.58 -7.31
C MET A 98 4.96 2.68 -7.35
N VAL A 99 3.75 2.30 -7.77
CA VAL A 99 2.53 3.03 -7.46
C VAL A 99 1.81 2.26 -6.37
N LYS A 100 1.45 2.95 -5.29
CA LYS A 100 0.72 2.41 -4.14
C LYS A 100 -0.50 3.29 -3.80
N GLY A 101 -1.34 2.81 -2.90
CA GLY A 101 -2.50 3.59 -2.42
C GLY A 101 -3.84 3.25 -3.06
N GLY A 102 -3.93 2.17 -3.86
CA GLY A 102 -5.21 1.63 -4.32
C GLY A 102 -6.17 1.33 -3.18
N GLY A 103 -5.66 0.93 -2.01
CA GLY A 103 -6.41 0.71 -0.77
C GLY A 103 -6.66 1.97 0.08
N ALA A 104 -6.29 3.17 -0.38
CA ALA A 104 -6.43 4.45 0.34
C ALA A 104 -5.68 4.52 1.69
N ALA A 105 -4.62 3.74 1.88
CA ALA A 105 -3.82 3.70 3.10
C ALA A 105 -2.39 4.26 2.95
N LEU A 106 -2.07 4.87 1.80
CA LEU A 106 -0.71 5.22 1.35
C LEU A 106 0.10 6.01 2.39
N THR A 107 -0.49 6.95 3.10
CA THR A 107 0.20 7.74 4.13
C THR A 107 0.64 6.87 5.30
N ARG A 108 -0.27 6.04 5.83
CA ARG A 108 0.07 5.11 6.91
C ARG A 108 1.04 4.03 6.44
N GLU A 109 0.92 3.57 5.19
CA GLU A 109 1.88 2.64 4.59
C GLU A 109 3.30 3.22 4.57
N LYS A 110 3.47 4.49 4.17
CA LYS A 110 4.77 5.19 4.21
C LYS A 110 5.30 5.36 5.63
N ILE A 111 4.43 5.65 6.61
CA ILE A 111 4.83 5.76 8.03
C ILE A 111 5.37 4.42 8.52
N VAL A 112 4.66 3.31 8.29
CA VAL A 112 5.11 1.99 8.73
C VAL A 112 6.37 1.54 7.98
N ALA A 113 6.46 1.85 6.69
CA ALA A 113 7.66 1.59 5.90
C ALA A 113 8.90 2.35 6.45
N ALA A 114 8.73 3.60 6.86
CA ALA A 114 9.81 4.43 7.42
C ALA A 114 10.33 3.90 8.77
N LEU A 115 9.50 3.15 9.52
CA LEU A 115 9.91 2.48 10.77
C LEU A 115 10.68 1.19 10.51
N ALA A 116 10.63 0.63 9.29
CA ALA A 116 11.15 -0.69 9.01
C ALA A 116 12.57 -0.65 8.43
N SER A 117 13.42 -1.57 8.90
CA SER A 117 14.77 -1.76 8.35
C SER A 117 14.76 -2.40 6.96
N ARG A 118 13.68 -3.12 6.62
CA ARG A 118 13.46 -3.77 5.32
C ARG A 118 12.02 -3.63 4.89
N PHE A 119 11.81 -3.23 3.65
CA PHE A 119 10.52 -3.33 2.96
C PHE A 119 10.52 -4.57 2.04
N VAL A 120 9.48 -5.39 2.15
CA VAL A 120 9.25 -6.53 1.26
C VAL A 120 7.95 -6.30 0.51
N CYS A 121 8.08 -6.04 -0.79
CA CYS A 121 6.94 -5.89 -1.69
C CYS A 121 6.42 -7.27 -2.11
N ILE A 122 5.14 -7.55 -1.87
CA ILE A 122 4.48 -8.80 -2.22
C ILE A 122 3.43 -8.55 -3.31
N VAL A 123 3.74 -9.00 -4.51
CA VAL A 123 2.88 -8.83 -5.70
C VAL A 123 2.85 -10.10 -6.54
N ASP A 124 1.78 -10.30 -7.28
CA ASP A 124 1.77 -11.23 -8.40
C ASP A 124 2.25 -10.54 -9.69
N GLU A 125 2.54 -11.32 -10.73
CA GLU A 125 3.12 -10.82 -11.99
C GLU A 125 2.27 -9.76 -12.70
N SER A 126 0.95 -9.70 -12.43
CA SER A 126 0.06 -8.71 -13.05
C SER A 126 0.38 -7.26 -12.62
N LYS A 127 1.17 -7.10 -11.55
CA LYS A 127 1.59 -5.80 -11.03
C LYS A 127 2.92 -5.30 -11.62
N LEU A 128 3.63 -6.16 -12.34
CA LEU A 128 4.87 -5.80 -13.01
C LEU A 128 4.56 -4.98 -14.27
N VAL A 129 5.19 -3.81 -14.38
CA VAL A 129 5.01 -2.90 -15.51
C VAL A 129 6.38 -2.47 -16.06
N ALA A 130 6.41 -2.11 -17.35
CA ALA A 130 7.63 -1.54 -17.96
C ALA A 130 7.84 -0.08 -17.55
N ALA A 131 6.75 0.65 -17.27
CA ALA A 131 6.77 2.04 -16.80
C ALA A 131 5.52 2.28 -15.93
N LEU A 132 5.67 3.12 -14.90
CA LEU A 132 4.57 3.50 -14.01
C LEU A 132 3.55 4.41 -14.71
N GLY A 133 2.29 4.38 -14.24
CA GLY A 133 1.23 5.29 -14.66
C GLY A 133 0.07 4.64 -15.42
N ARG A 134 0.06 3.31 -15.58
CA ARG A 134 -1.08 2.58 -16.10
C ARG A 134 -2.20 2.49 -15.04
N PHE A 135 -1.83 2.26 -13.79
CA PHE A 135 -2.74 2.37 -12.67
C PHE A 135 -2.93 3.87 -12.32
N PRO A 136 -4.15 4.34 -12.02
CA PRO A 136 -4.37 5.71 -11.59
C PRO A 136 -3.53 6.02 -10.36
N LEU A 137 -2.71 7.07 -10.41
CA LEU A 137 -1.86 7.46 -9.28
C LEU A 137 -2.71 8.01 -8.14
N PRO A 138 -2.73 7.35 -6.96
CA PRO A 138 -3.44 7.87 -5.80
C PRO A 138 -2.64 9.01 -5.15
N VAL A 139 -3.33 10.09 -4.82
CA VAL A 139 -2.75 11.22 -4.08
C VAL A 139 -3.66 11.55 -2.92
N GLU A 140 -3.16 11.41 -1.68
CA GLU A 140 -3.90 11.80 -0.50
C GLU A 140 -3.83 13.31 -0.31
N VAL A 141 -4.99 13.94 -0.18
CA VAL A 141 -5.12 15.40 -0.11
C VAL A 141 -6.04 15.83 1.02
N ILE A 142 -5.75 16.98 1.62
CA ILE A 142 -6.68 17.66 2.51
C ILE A 142 -7.94 18.02 1.69
N PRO A 143 -9.16 17.71 2.17
CA PRO A 143 -10.40 17.93 1.39
C PRO A 143 -10.54 19.35 0.81
N MET A 144 -10.17 20.37 1.57
CA MET A 144 -10.16 21.77 1.15
C MET A 144 -9.31 22.03 -0.09
N ALA A 145 -8.25 21.23 -0.32
CA ALA A 145 -7.31 21.41 -1.41
C ALA A 145 -7.67 20.60 -2.67
N ALA A 146 -8.62 19.67 -2.60
CA ALA A 146 -8.88 18.71 -3.66
C ALA A 146 -9.05 19.35 -5.04
N HIS A 147 -9.85 20.41 -5.16
CA HIS A 147 -10.08 21.09 -6.42
C HIS A 147 -8.84 21.89 -6.92
N HIS A 148 -8.07 22.48 -5.99
CA HIS A 148 -6.82 23.15 -6.34
C HIS A 148 -5.79 22.16 -6.89
N ILE A 149 -5.59 21.02 -6.22
CA ILE A 149 -4.65 19.99 -6.65
C ILE A 149 -5.09 19.34 -7.97
N THR A 150 -6.41 19.12 -8.17
CA THR A 150 -6.94 18.66 -9.47
C THR A 150 -6.51 19.55 -10.63
N ARG A 151 -6.59 20.87 -10.47
CA ARG A 151 -6.15 21.84 -11.51
C ARG A 151 -4.64 21.79 -11.73
N ARG A 152 -3.84 21.55 -10.69
CA ARG A 152 -2.39 21.40 -10.84
C ARG A 152 -2.04 20.17 -11.68
N PHE A 153 -2.69 19.04 -11.42
CA PHE A 153 -2.50 17.84 -12.26
C PHE A 153 -2.95 18.06 -13.71
N ALA A 154 -4.05 18.80 -13.92
CA ALA A 154 -4.49 19.14 -15.28
C ALA A 154 -3.44 19.99 -16.04
N ALA A 155 -2.73 20.87 -15.36
CA ALA A 155 -1.62 21.65 -15.96
C ALA A 155 -0.41 20.75 -16.35
N LEU A 156 -0.26 19.58 -15.73
CA LEU A 156 0.74 18.56 -16.10
C LEU A 156 0.22 17.55 -17.14
N GLY A 157 -0.98 17.76 -17.69
CA GLY A 157 -1.61 16.85 -18.64
C GLY A 157 -2.36 15.67 -18.00
N GLY A 158 -2.41 15.58 -16.68
CA GLY A 158 -3.14 14.54 -15.96
C GLY A 158 -4.60 14.88 -15.72
N ALA A 159 -5.42 13.86 -15.50
CA ALA A 159 -6.84 13.98 -15.15
C ALA A 159 -7.06 13.41 -13.74
N ALA A 160 -7.25 14.27 -12.75
CA ALA A 160 -7.48 13.88 -11.36
C ALA A 160 -8.98 13.85 -11.03
N ARG A 161 -9.40 12.83 -10.30
CA ARG A 161 -10.79 12.70 -9.79
C ARG A 161 -10.78 12.30 -8.34
N VAL A 162 -11.67 12.91 -7.53
CA VAL A 162 -11.88 12.46 -6.15
C VAL A 162 -12.40 11.04 -6.18
N ARG A 163 -11.75 10.16 -5.40
CA ARG A 163 -12.17 8.76 -5.26
C ARG A 163 -13.51 8.72 -4.53
N MET A 164 -14.44 7.98 -5.08
CA MET A 164 -15.79 7.83 -4.52
C MET A 164 -15.99 6.43 -3.96
N LYS A 165 -16.78 6.34 -2.89
CA LYS A 165 -17.30 5.09 -2.34
C LYS A 165 -18.78 5.31 -1.98
N ASP A 166 -19.64 4.44 -2.47
CA ASP A 166 -21.09 4.48 -2.21
C ASP A 166 -21.73 5.87 -2.49
N GLY A 167 -21.27 6.53 -3.57
CA GLY A 167 -21.78 7.83 -4.01
C GLY A 167 -21.27 9.05 -3.23
N GLN A 168 -20.38 8.85 -2.27
CA GLN A 168 -19.74 9.91 -1.48
C GLN A 168 -18.22 9.90 -1.66
N PRO A 169 -17.52 11.03 -1.45
CA PRO A 169 -16.06 11.03 -1.39
C PRO A 169 -15.55 10.02 -0.36
N LEU A 170 -14.65 9.13 -0.79
CA LEU A 170 -13.98 8.20 0.13
C LEU A 170 -13.09 9.02 1.07
N LEU A 171 -13.20 8.76 2.38
CA LEU A 171 -12.28 9.26 3.38
C LEU A 171 -11.29 8.17 3.78
N THR A 172 -10.02 8.55 3.86
CA THR A 172 -8.96 7.66 4.38
C THR A 172 -9.12 7.46 5.90
N ASP A 173 -8.38 6.53 6.47
CA ASP A 173 -8.31 6.33 7.93
C ASP A 173 -7.78 7.59 8.67
N ASN A 174 -7.23 8.58 7.95
CA ASN A 174 -6.78 9.87 8.48
C ASN A 174 -7.81 11.00 8.26
N GLY A 175 -9.01 10.68 7.69
CA GLY A 175 -10.06 11.67 7.41
C GLY A 175 -9.78 12.53 6.19
N GLN A 176 -8.85 12.13 5.31
CA GLN A 176 -8.50 12.85 4.09
C GLN A 176 -9.16 12.25 2.85
N GLN A 177 -9.04 12.91 1.70
CA GLN A 177 -9.54 12.41 0.43
C GLN A 177 -8.40 11.87 -0.44
N ILE A 178 -8.77 11.00 -1.40
CA ILE A 178 -7.86 10.51 -2.44
C ILE A 178 -8.26 11.13 -3.77
N LEU A 179 -7.28 11.68 -4.48
CA LEU A 179 -7.38 11.96 -5.90
C LEU A 179 -6.76 10.78 -6.67
N ASP A 180 -7.51 10.20 -7.59
CA ASP A 180 -7.00 9.24 -8.57
C ASP A 180 -6.61 10.01 -9.84
N VAL A 181 -5.31 10.01 -10.18
CA VAL A 181 -4.77 10.77 -11.30
C VAL A 181 -4.39 9.84 -12.44
N THR A 182 -4.96 10.08 -13.62
CA THR A 182 -4.66 9.32 -14.85
C THR A 182 -4.01 10.23 -15.89
N GLY A 183 -3.42 9.61 -16.94
CA GLY A 183 -2.86 10.34 -18.09
C GLY A 183 -1.51 11.01 -17.84
N LEU A 184 -0.87 10.74 -16.70
CA LEU A 184 0.47 11.22 -16.42
C LEU A 184 1.53 10.36 -17.13
N THR A 185 2.63 11.00 -17.55
CA THR A 185 3.87 10.33 -17.93
C THR A 185 4.90 10.60 -16.82
N ILE A 186 5.19 9.58 -16.03
CA ILE A 186 6.11 9.70 -14.89
C ILE A 186 7.49 9.19 -15.35
N ALA A 187 8.28 10.09 -15.94
CA ALA A 187 9.61 9.73 -16.45
C ALA A 187 10.67 9.61 -15.34
N ASP A 188 10.55 10.40 -14.28
CA ASP A 188 11.41 10.36 -13.09
C ASP A 188 10.51 10.28 -11.85
N PRO A 189 10.26 9.06 -11.33
CA PRO A 189 9.38 8.85 -10.18
C PRO A 189 9.84 9.58 -8.93
N LEU A 190 11.15 9.65 -8.65
CA LEU A 190 11.68 10.30 -7.44
C LEU A 190 11.53 11.82 -7.49
N ALA A 191 11.86 12.42 -8.61
CA ALA A 191 11.70 13.87 -8.79
C ALA A 191 10.21 14.25 -8.76
N PHE A 192 9.35 13.46 -9.40
CA PHE A 192 7.90 13.66 -9.41
C PHE A 192 7.30 13.54 -7.99
N GLU A 193 7.65 12.51 -7.24
CA GLU A 193 7.22 12.34 -5.85
C GLU A 193 7.65 13.52 -4.99
N SER A 194 8.92 13.93 -5.10
CA SER A 194 9.47 15.05 -4.36
C SER A 194 8.72 16.36 -4.66
N GLU A 195 8.45 16.64 -5.93
CA GLU A 195 7.72 17.84 -6.35
C GLU A 195 6.28 17.85 -5.83
N VAL A 196 5.53 16.77 -6.09
CA VAL A 196 4.10 16.71 -5.74
C VAL A 196 3.88 16.78 -4.23
N ASN A 197 4.76 16.17 -3.44
CA ASN A 197 4.69 16.23 -1.98
C ASN A 197 4.93 17.65 -1.41
N GLN A 198 5.49 18.58 -2.19
CA GLN A 198 5.65 19.99 -1.76
C GLN A 198 4.40 20.86 -2.06
N TRP A 199 3.40 20.33 -2.74
CA TRP A 199 2.21 21.13 -3.06
C TRP A 199 1.34 21.32 -1.82
N PRO A 200 1.01 22.57 -1.44
CA PRO A 200 0.12 22.83 -0.31
C PRO A 200 -1.22 22.09 -0.46
N GLY A 201 -1.55 21.26 0.53
CA GLY A 201 -2.75 20.45 0.54
C GLY A 201 -2.56 18.99 0.08
N VAL A 202 -1.42 18.63 -0.48
CA VAL A 202 -1.01 17.23 -0.64
C VAL A 202 -0.53 16.70 0.69
N VAL A 203 -1.06 15.56 1.11
CA VAL A 203 -0.56 14.81 2.28
C VAL A 203 0.59 13.92 1.84
N THR A 204 0.35 13.09 0.82
CA THR A 204 1.41 12.35 0.11
C THR A 204 0.91 11.81 -1.22
N VAL A 205 1.85 11.54 -2.13
CA VAL A 205 1.63 10.85 -3.41
C VAL A 205 1.92 9.36 -3.25
N GLY A 206 1.11 8.52 -3.93
CA GLY A 206 1.19 7.06 -3.83
C GLY A 206 2.21 6.37 -4.71
#